data_86c45786260442c9aeba7c7b454d65e6
#
_entry.id   86c45786260442c9aeba7c7b454d65e6
#
_cell.length_a   1.000
_cell.length_b   1.000
_cell.length_c   1.000
_cell.angle_alpha   90.00
_cell.angle_beta   90.00
_cell.angle_gamma   90.00
#
_symmetry.space_group_name_H-M   'P 1'
#
loop_
_entity.id
_entity.type
_entity.pdbx_description
1 polymer ?
#
loop_
_entity_poly.entity_id
_entity_poly.type
_entity_poly.pdbx_seq_one_letter_code
_entity_poly.pdbx_strand_id
1 'polypeptide(L)' 'MFEQFKTVDEKHEFEIVQNGFILRVNGRDQNDGWLCKSFIFDVEVEFFAAISKLAEMDVSS' A
#
# COMPACT_ATOMS: atom_id res chain seq x y z
N MET A 1 3.82 -8.02 3.69
CA MET A 1 3.63 -7.19 2.49
C MET A 1 4.04 -5.75 2.73
N PHE A 2 3.66 -5.16 3.85
CA PHE A 2 3.97 -3.76 4.15
C PHE A 2 5.01 -3.61 5.26
N GLU A 3 5.81 -4.62 5.50
CA GLU A 3 6.75 -4.66 6.62
C GLU A 3 7.83 -3.59 6.53
N GLN A 4 8.12 -3.11 5.33
CA GLN A 4 9.13 -2.08 5.13
C GLN A 4 8.65 -0.69 5.54
N PHE A 5 7.34 -0.53 5.67
CA PHE A 5 6.75 0.76 6.05
C PHE A 5 6.64 0.87 7.57
N LYS A 6 7.20 1.94 8.10
CA LYS A 6 6.97 2.34 9.48
C LYS A 6 5.61 3.03 9.59
N THR A 7 5.34 3.94 8.64
CA THR A 7 4.06 4.64 8.51
C THR A 7 3.70 4.73 7.04
N VAL A 8 2.43 4.98 6.76
CA VAL A 8 1.95 5.15 5.38
C VAL A 8 1.24 6.49 5.26
N ASP A 9 1.20 7.01 4.05
CA ASP A 9 0.47 8.26 3.78
C ASP A 9 -1.02 8.04 3.98
N GLU A 10 -1.73 9.15 4.19
CA GLU A 10 -3.16 9.13 4.37
C GLU A 10 -3.89 8.68 3.11
N LYS A 11 -3.33 8.98 1.94
CA LYS A 11 -3.94 8.65 0.67
C LYS A 11 -3.11 7.63 -0.08
N HIS A 12 -3.80 6.70 -0.72
CA HIS A 12 -3.17 5.68 -1.54
C HIS A 12 -3.78 5.74 -2.93
N GLU A 13 -3.01 5.31 -3.93
CA GLU A 13 -3.49 5.26 -5.30
C GLU A 13 -3.68 3.81 -5.71
N PHE A 14 -4.69 3.57 -6.51
CA PHE A 14 -4.84 2.26 -7.12
C PHE A 14 -5.34 2.41 -8.54
N GLU A 15 -5.08 1.38 -9.34
CA GLU A 15 -5.48 1.36 -10.73
C GLU A 15 -6.05 -0.02 -11.05
N ILE A 16 -7.19 -0.04 -11.71
CA ILE A 16 -7.79 -1.29 -12.18
C ILE A 16 -7.35 -1.49 -13.62
N VAL A 17 -6.68 -2.60 -13.87
CA VAL A 17 -6.22 -2.93 -15.22
C VAL A 17 -6.91 -4.20 -15.68
N GLN A 18 -6.73 -4.55 -16.96
CA GLN A 18 -7.44 -5.67 -17.55
C GLN A 18 -7.23 -6.98 -16.80
N ASN A 19 -6.03 -7.20 -16.28
CA ASN A 19 -5.65 -8.46 -15.66
C ASN A 19 -5.42 -8.36 -14.16
N GLY A 20 -5.92 -7.29 -13.51
CA GLY A 20 -5.71 -7.19 -12.06
C GLY A 20 -5.79 -5.78 -11.52
N PHE A 21 -5.13 -5.59 -10.40
CA PHE A 21 -5.17 -4.35 -9.65
C PHE A 21 -3.75 -3.94 -9.29
N ILE A 22 -3.46 -2.64 -9.40
CA ILE A 22 -2.16 -2.08 -9.00
C ILE A 22 -2.43 -1.13 -7.84
N LEU A 23 -1.73 -1.36 -6.74
CA LEU A 23 -1.84 -0.51 -5.54
C LEU A 23 -0.50 0.18 -5.33
N ARG A 24 -0.52 1.51 -5.27
CA ARG A 24 0.68 2.31 -4.97
C ARG A 24 0.58 2.86 -3.57
N VAL A 25 1.59 2.55 -2.78
CA VAL A 25 1.63 2.96 -1.38
C VAL A 25 2.85 3.82 -1.15
N ASN A 26 2.64 4.98 -0.57
CA ASN A 26 3.71 5.89 -0.18
C ASN A 26 3.74 6.01 1.33
N GLY A 27 4.91 6.22 1.89
CA GLY A 27 5.05 6.38 3.32
C GLY A 27 6.48 6.57 3.73
N ARG A 28 6.80 6.12 4.93
CA ARG A 28 8.13 6.22 5.50
C ARG A 28 8.64 4.84 5.89
N ASP A 29 9.94 4.61 5.67
CA ASP A 29 10.57 3.36 6.08
C ASP A 29 11.00 3.42 7.54
N GLN A 30 11.67 2.38 8.02
CA GLN A 30 12.08 2.29 9.41
C GLN A 30 13.11 3.34 9.81
N ASN A 31 13.79 3.93 8.84
CA ASN A 31 14.76 5.00 9.04
C ASN A 31 14.16 6.39 8.81
N ASP A 32 12.84 6.44 8.70
CA ASP A 32 12.07 7.67 8.48
C ASP A 32 12.34 8.34 7.12
N GLY A 33 12.85 7.55 6.17
CA GLY A 33 13.02 8.00 4.79
C GLY A 33 11.77 7.76 3.97
N TRP A 34 11.67 8.41 2.83
CA TRP A 34 10.55 8.21 1.91
C TRP A 34 10.60 6.82 1.29
N LEU A 35 9.45 6.17 1.21
CA LEU A 35 9.33 4.87 0.60
C LEU A 35 8.07 4.84 -0.26
N CYS A 36 8.23 4.40 -1.50
CA CYS A 36 7.12 4.24 -2.43
C CYS A 36 7.18 2.82 -3.00
N LYS A 37 6.08 2.10 -2.91
CA LYS A 37 6.00 0.72 -3.41
C LYS A 37 4.74 0.52 -4.21
N SER A 38 4.86 -0.28 -5.28
CA SER A 38 3.71 -0.71 -6.08
C SER A 38 3.50 -2.20 -5.88
N PHE A 39 2.27 -2.60 -5.68
CA PHE A 39 1.87 -3.99 -5.50
C PHE A 39 0.87 -4.36 -6.56
N ILE A 40 1.04 -5.54 -7.15
CA ILE A 40 0.17 -6.02 -8.22
C ILE A 40 -0.61 -7.23 -7.70
N PHE A 41 -1.92 -7.19 -7.87
CA PHE A 41 -2.81 -8.26 -7.42
C PHE A 41 -3.63 -8.74 -8.62
N ASP A 42 -3.75 -10.03 -8.77
CA ASP A 42 -4.61 -10.63 -9.80
C ASP A 42 -5.90 -11.20 -9.22
N VAL A 43 -6.05 -11.19 -7.90
CA VAL A 43 -7.22 -11.68 -7.20
C VAL A 43 -7.80 -10.55 -6.36
N GLU A 44 -9.10 -10.28 -6.57
CA GLU A 44 -9.80 -9.19 -5.89
C GLU A 44 -9.76 -9.32 -4.38
N VAL A 45 -9.91 -10.53 -3.87
CA VAL A 45 -9.90 -10.78 -2.42
C VAL A 45 -8.56 -10.36 -1.82
N GLU A 46 -7.45 -10.64 -2.50
CA GLU A 46 -6.13 -10.26 -2.02
C GLU A 46 -5.95 -8.75 -2.04
N PHE A 47 -6.48 -8.09 -3.06
CA PHE A 47 -6.43 -6.63 -3.15
C PHE A 47 -7.19 -5.98 -2.00
N PHE A 48 -8.40 -6.44 -1.70
CA PHE A 48 -9.17 -5.90 -0.59
C PHE A 48 -8.53 -6.20 0.75
N ALA A 49 -7.92 -7.36 0.91
CA ALA A 49 -7.18 -7.70 2.13
C ALA A 49 -6.00 -6.75 2.34
N ALA A 50 -5.31 -6.38 1.27
CA ALA A 50 -4.20 -5.44 1.35
C ALA A 50 -4.68 -4.05 1.78
N ILE A 51 -5.80 -3.58 1.21
CA ILE A 51 -6.38 -2.29 1.58
C ILE A 51 -6.78 -2.29 3.07
N SER A 52 -7.35 -3.38 3.55
CA SER A 52 -7.74 -3.51 4.95
C SER A 52 -6.51 -3.43 5.87
N LYS A 53 -5.40 -4.02 5.45
CA LYS A 53 -4.17 -3.92 6.24
C LYS A 53 -3.62 -2.50 6.27
N LEU A 54 -3.70 -1.78 5.16
CA LEU A 54 -3.28 -0.39 5.12
C LEU A 54 -4.11 0.47 6.08
N ALA A 55 -5.40 0.18 6.19
CA ALA A 55 -6.29 0.93 7.07
C ALA A 55 -5.91 0.76 8.54
N GLU A 56 -5.19 -0.30 8.88
CA GLU A 56 -4.77 -0.57 10.25
C GLU A 56 -3.40 0.04 10.58
N MET A 57 -2.68 0.54 9.59
CA MET A 57 -1.33 1.06 9.79
C MET A 57 -1.36 2.51 10.23
N ASP A 58 -0.30 2.91 10.94
CA ASP A 58 -0.13 4.29 11.36
C ASP A 58 0.07 5.20 10.16
N VAL A 59 -0.54 6.35 10.19
CA VAL A 59 -0.47 7.33 9.11
C VAL A 59 0.63 8.32 9.41
N SER A 60 1.48 8.58 8.40
CA SER A 60 2.49 9.63 8.52
C SER A 60 1.83 10.97 8.22
N SER A 61 2.05 11.88 9.11
CA SER A 61 1.47 13.22 9.00
C SER A 61 2.53 14.26 8.72
#